data_c58f310c7dfb76ea8366629380247497
#
_entry.id   c58f310c7dfb76ea8366629380247497
#
_cell.length_a   1.000
_cell.length_b   1.000
_cell.length_c   1.000
_cell.angle_alpha   90.00
_cell.angle_beta   90.00
_cell.angle_gamma   90.00
#
_symmetry.space_group_name_H-M   'P 1'
#
loop_
_entity.id
_entity.type
_entity.pdbx_description
1 polymer ?
#
loop_
_entity_poly.entity_id
_entity_poly.type
_entity_poly.pdbx_seq_one_letter_code
_entity_poly.pdbx_strand_id
1 'polypeptide(L)'
;MKRTIIIICVIAICIVISITYAYSMYKNDVNQVQKFNNQFSKYIDQEFFGTELATIINLAIDNNEKNNIAKDTSGKYVTDDLYSVRVDVYMTDTQKTYSMETLNAGEISNLVNNYSNIQFKCTKVEYHKSNKRISYLYIEQIS
;
A
#
# COMPACT_ATOMS: atom_id res chain seq x y z
N MET A 1 -28.87 15.28 -46.27
CA MET A 1 -27.49 14.78 -46.32
C MET A 1 -26.49 15.58 -45.47
N LYS A 2 -26.28 16.90 -45.65
CA LYS A 2 -25.29 17.67 -44.85
C LYS A 2 -25.50 17.62 -43.34
N ARG A 3 -26.75 17.75 -42.84
CA ARG A 3 -27.08 17.69 -41.41
C ARG A 3 -26.78 16.32 -40.80
N THR A 4 -27.07 15.26 -41.51
CA THR A 4 -26.79 13.86 -41.07
C THR A 4 -25.29 13.60 -40.93
N ILE A 5 -24.48 14.10 -41.87
CA ILE A 5 -23.02 14.01 -41.81
C ILE A 5 -22.47 14.76 -40.60
N ILE A 6 -22.95 15.95 -40.32
CA ILE A 6 -22.53 16.73 -39.16
C ILE A 6 -22.85 16.00 -37.85
N ILE A 7 -24.03 15.41 -37.71
CA ILE A 7 -24.42 14.63 -36.53
C ILE A 7 -23.49 13.44 -36.33
N ILE A 8 -23.20 12.69 -37.41
CA ILE A 8 -22.28 11.56 -37.34
C ILE A 8 -20.88 12.01 -36.91
N CYS A 9 -20.37 13.12 -37.46
CA CYS A 9 -19.07 13.65 -37.05
C CYS A 9 -19.04 14.07 -35.56
N VAL A 10 -20.08 14.70 -35.07
CA VAL A 10 -20.18 15.09 -33.65
C VAL A 10 -20.19 13.86 -32.76
N ILE A 11 -20.97 12.83 -33.10
CA ILE A 11 -21.01 11.57 -32.33
C ILE A 11 -19.61 10.90 -32.32
N ALA A 12 -18.93 10.82 -33.47
CA ALA A 12 -17.59 10.26 -33.56
C ALA A 12 -16.59 11.01 -32.68
N ILE A 13 -16.62 12.34 -32.67
CA ILE A 13 -15.77 13.17 -31.80
C ILE A 13 -16.07 12.89 -30.31
N CYS A 14 -17.34 12.82 -29.92
CA CYS A 14 -17.71 12.51 -28.54
C CYS A 14 -17.19 11.13 -28.09
N ILE A 15 -17.26 10.12 -28.96
CA ILE A 15 -16.74 8.78 -28.68
C ILE A 15 -15.20 8.83 -28.47
N VAL A 16 -14.47 9.50 -29.35
CA VAL A 16 -13.01 9.64 -29.22
C VAL A 16 -12.63 10.35 -27.92
N ILE A 17 -13.32 11.44 -27.57
CA ILE A 17 -13.09 12.16 -26.31
C ILE A 17 -13.35 11.25 -25.11
N SER A 18 -14.44 10.48 -25.12
CA SER A 18 -14.78 9.56 -24.02
C SER A 18 -13.73 8.45 -23.85
N ILE A 19 -13.25 7.87 -24.93
CA ILE A 19 -12.21 6.85 -24.91
C ILE A 19 -10.89 7.43 -24.39
N THR A 20 -10.46 8.58 -24.86
CA THR A 20 -9.22 9.24 -24.42
C THR A 20 -9.28 9.62 -22.94
N TYR A 21 -10.42 10.08 -22.45
CA TYR A 21 -10.63 10.38 -21.05
C TYR A 21 -10.55 9.12 -20.18
N ALA A 22 -11.26 8.05 -20.56
CA ALA A 22 -11.24 6.77 -19.84
C ALA A 22 -9.82 6.17 -19.82
N TYR A 23 -9.09 6.23 -20.93
CA TYR A 23 -7.69 5.78 -20.99
C TYR A 23 -6.78 6.61 -20.08
N SER A 24 -6.95 7.92 -20.05
CA SER A 24 -6.18 8.81 -19.17
C SER A 24 -6.41 8.49 -17.69
N MET A 25 -7.66 8.26 -17.29
CA MET A 25 -7.98 7.86 -15.92
C MET A 25 -7.34 6.52 -15.57
N TYR A 26 -7.49 5.51 -16.41
CA TYR A 26 -6.88 4.20 -16.22
C TYR A 26 -5.36 4.28 -16.05
N LYS A 27 -4.69 5.04 -16.91
CA LYS A 27 -3.24 5.23 -16.85
C LYS A 27 -2.81 5.93 -15.55
N ASN A 28 -3.59 6.91 -15.10
CA ASN A 28 -3.33 7.59 -13.83
C ASN A 28 -3.45 6.63 -12.63
N ASP A 29 -4.48 5.80 -12.59
CA ASP A 29 -4.67 4.80 -11.54
C ASP A 29 -3.53 3.78 -11.51
N VAL A 30 -3.12 3.25 -12.65
CA VAL A 30 -1.97 2.35 -12.77
C VAL A 30 -0.69 3.02 -12.24
N ASN A 31 -0.44 4.26 -12.63
CA ASN A 31 0.74 5.01 -12.17
C ASN A 31 0.72 5.24 -10.65
N GLN A 32 -0.44 5.52 -10.07
CA GLN A 32 -0.58 5.69 -8.62
C GLN A 32 -0.29 4.38 -7.88
N VAL A 33 -0.80 3.26 -8.37
CA VAL A 33 -0.51 1.93 -7.80
C VAL A 33 0.98 1.61 -7.88
N GLN A 34 1.60 1.82 -9.03
CA GLN A 34 3.04 1.61 -9.20
C GLN A 34 3.86 2.49 -8.25
N LYS A 35 3.55 3.78 -8.17
CA LYS A 35 4.22 4.71 -7.27
C LYS A 35 4.11 4.27 -5.81
N PHE A 36 2.94 3.78 -5.41
CA PHE A 36 2.73 3.26 -4.06
C PHE A 36 3.52 1.98 -3.82
N ASN A 37 3.41 0.98 -4.70
CA ASN A 37 4.12 -0.28 -4.55
C ASN A 37 5.64 -0.08 -4.52
N ASN A 38 6.16 0.87 -5.30
CA ASN A 38 7.59 1.20 -5.32
C ASN A 38 8.13 1.73 -3.98
N GLN A 39 7.27 2.25 -3.10
CA GLN A 39 7.70 2.66 -1.75
C GLN A 39 8.12 1.47 -0.89
N PHE A 40 7.53 0.30 -1.13
CA PHE A 40 7.81 -0.93 -0.41
C PHE A 40 8.73 -1.89 -1.17
N SER A 41 8.85 -1.76 -2.49
CA SER A 41 9.57 -2.71 -3.36
C SER A 41 11.02 -2.90 -2.96
N LYS A 42 11.67 -1.87 -2.45
CA LYS A 42 13.07 -1.94 -1.98
C LYS A 42 13.27 -2.79 -0.73
N TYR A 43 12.19 -3.16 -0.03
CA TYR A 43 12.23 -4.00 1.16
C TYR A 43 11.78 -5.44 0.90
N ILE A 44 11.23 -5.70 -0.30
CA ILE A 44 10.80 -7.03 -0.70
C ILE A 44 12.04 -7.82 -1.12
N ASP A 45 12.18 -9.05 -0.59
CA ASP A 45 13.32 -9.96 -0.85
C ASP A 45 14.70 -9.38 -0.43
N GLN A 46 14.72 -8.29 0.32
CA GLN A 46 15.92 -7.66 0.86
C GLN A 46 15.94 -7.74 2.39
N GLU A 47 17.14 -7.76 2.96
CA GLU A 47 17.34 -7.58 4.39
C GLU A 47 17.47 -6.09 4.69
N PHE A 48 16.89 -5.63 5.78
CA PHE A 48 16.89 -4.24 6.18
C PHE A 48 16.91 -4.11 7.71
N PHE A 49 17.26 -2.94 8.22
CA PHE A 49 17.37 -2.67 9.64
C PHE A 49 16.08 -2.16 10.28
N GLY A 50 16.01 -2.18 11.62
CA GLY A 50 14.82 -1.73 12.36
C GLY A 50 14.44 -0.27 12.13
N THR A 51 15.37 0.60 11.75
CA THR A 51 15.05 1.97 11.30
C THR A 51 14.21 2.00 10.04
N GLU A 52 14.45 1.06 9.13
CA GLU A 52 13.68 0.91 7.90
C GLU A 52 12.34 0.21 8.16
N LEU A 53 12.30 -0.72 9.14
CA LEU A 53 11.04 -1.29 9.63
C LEU A 53 10.09 -0.20 10.14
N ALA A 54 10.59 0.74 10.94
CA ALA A 54 9.82 1.88 11.40
C ALA A 54 9.28 2.72 10.22
N THR A 55 10.07 2.88 9.17
CA THR A 55 9.64 3.57 7.94
C THR A 55 8.50 2.81 7.23
N ILE A 56 8.60 1.49 7.11
CA ILE A 56 7.55 0.64 6.51
C ILE A 56 6.24 0.77 7.29
N ILE A 57 6.31 0.71 8.62
CA ILE A 57 5.14 0.84 9.50
C ILE A 57 4.49 2.21 9.30
N ASN A 58 5.27 3.29 9.35
CA ASN A 58 4.76 4.65 9.14
C ASN A 58 4.10 4.80 7.76
N LEU A 59 4.74 4.32 6.69
CA LEU A 59 4.17 4.37 5.34
C LEU A 59 2.82 3.64 5.26
N ALA A 60 2.67 2.49 5.93
CA ALA A 60 1.43 1.72 5.94
C ALA A 60 0.33 2.45 6.72
N ILE A 61 0.66 3.01 7.89
CA ILE A 61 -0.28 3.79 8.72
C ILE A 61 -0.71 5.06 7.98
N ASP A 62 0.23 5.86 7.49
CA ASP A 62 -0.06 7.09 6.74
C ASP A 62 -0.96 6.81 5.52
N ASN A 63 -0.71 5.69 4.83
CA ASN A 63 -1.58 5.26 3.74
C ASN A 63 -3.00 5.00 4.22
N ASN A 64 -3.18 4.26 5.32
CA ASN A 64 -4.49 3.90 5.82
C ASN A 64 -5.24 5.14 6.33
N GLU A 65 -4.56 6.05 7.01
CA GLU A 65 -5.14 7.32 7.44
C GLU A 65 -5.55 8.21 6.27
N LYS A 66 -4.67 8.36 5.27
CA LYS A 66 -4.95 9.15 4.07
C LYS A 66 -6.15 8.63 3.26
N ASN A 67 -6.35 7.31 3.26
CA ASN A 67 -7.47 6.69 2.56
C ASN A 67 -8.70 6.46 3.48
N ASN A 68 -8.70 7.03 4.69
CA ASN A 68 -9.79 6.93 5.67
C ASN A 68 -10.19 5.48 5.98
N ILE A 69 -9.22 4.57 6.06
CA ILE A 69 -9.48 3.18 6.44
C ILE A 69 -9.93 3.14 7.90
N ALA A 70 -11.11 2.59 8.14
CA ALA A 70 -11.69 2.51 9.47
C ALA A 70 -10.84 1.60 10.39
N LYS A 71 -10.89 1.88 11.70
CA LYS A 71 -10.35 0.99 12.73
C LYS A 71 -11.49 0.22 13.39
N ASP A 72 -11.21 -1.04 13.72
CA ASP A 72 -12.11 -1.88 14.49
C ASP A 72 -12.08 -1.52 15.99
N THR A 73 -12.86 -2.23 16.80
CA THR A 73 -12.94 -2.03 18.27
C THR A 73 -11.62 -2.31 19.00
N SER A 74 -10.69 -3.02 18.38
CA SER A 74 -9.34 -3.28 18.92
C SER A 74 -8.30 -2.24 18.47
N GLY A 75 -8.71 -1.25 17.68
CA GLY A 75 -7.85 -0.21 17.13
C GLY A 75 -7.04 -0.61 15.90
N LYS A 76 -7.31 -1.79 15.33
CA LYS A 76 -6.66 -2.27 14.09
C LYS A 76 -7.41 -1.79 12.85
N TYR A 77 -6.67 -1.47 11.80
CA TYR A 77 -7.28 -1.10 10.52
C TYR A 77 -8.05 -2.27 9.90
N VAL A 78 -9.27 -1.99 9.46
CA VAL A 78 -10.12 -2.94 8.76
C VAL A 78 -9.57 -3.15 7.34
N THR A 79 -9.59 -4.39 6.87
CA THR A 79 -9.18 -4.69 5.49
C THR A 79 -10.28 -4.25 4.52
N ASP A 80 -9.94 -3.43 3.54
CA ASP A 80 -10.77 -3.13 2.39
C ASP A 80 -10.23 -3.82 1.12
N ASP A 81 -10.91 -3.66 -0.02
CA ASP A 81 -10.53 -4.32 -1.27
C ASP A 81 -9.60 -3.47 -2.16
N LEU A 82 -9.24 -2.25 -1.74
CA LEU A 82 -8.59 -1.26 -2.61
C LEU A 82 -7.34 -0.60 -2.02
N TYR A 83 -7.38 -0.16 -0.77
CA TYR A 83 -6.39 0.78 -0.23
C TYR A 83 -5.75 0.38 1.09
N SER A 84 -6.39 -0.49 1.89
CA SER A 84 -5.85 -0.88 3.18
C SER A 84 -4.52 -1.60 3.06
N VAL A 85 -3.60 -1.31 3.98
CA VAL A 85 -2.32 -2.02 4.09
C VAL A 85 -2.17 -2.53 5.50
N ARG A 86 -1.77 -3.79 5.64
CA ARG A 86 -1.41 -4.39 6.92
C ARG A 86 0.06 -4.77 6.92
N VAL A 87 0.70 -4.57 8.07
CA VAL A 87 2.06 -5.04 8.33
C VAL A 87 2.06 -5.80 9.64
N ASP A 88 2.46 -7.06 9.60
CA ASP A 88 2.70 -7.89 10.75
C ASP A 88 4.19 -8.21 10.85
N VAL A 89 4.74 -8.14 12.06
CA VAL A 89 6.16 -8.32 12.32
C VAL A 89 6.36 -9.42 13.34
N TYR A 90 7.04 -10.49 12.94
CA TYR A 90 7.45 -11.56 13.85
C TYR A 90 8.80 -11.22 14.49
N MET A 91 8.81 -11.17 15.81
CA MET A 91 10.02 -10.97 16.62
C MET A 91 10.51 -12.29 17.16
N THR A 92 11.73 -12.69 16.83
CA THR A 92 12.32 -13.97 17.26
C THR A 92 12.68 -13.99 18.73
N ASP A 93 13.03 -12.85 19.30
CA ASP A 93 13.38 -12.69 20.72
C ASP A 93 12.18 -12.93 21.66
N THR A 94 10.99 -12.48 21.26
CA THR A 94 9.75 -12.66 22.02
C THR A 94 8.91 -13.84 21.54
N GLN A 95 9.22 -14.41 20.36
CA GLN A 95 8.45 -15.44 19.66
C GLN A 95 6.99 -15.03 19.42
N LYS A 96 6.77 -13.75 19.12
CA LYS A 96 5.43 -13.18 18.91
C LYS A 96 5.36 -12.38 17.62
N THR A 97 4.15 -12.37 17.04
CA THR A 97 3.82 -11.48 15.93
C THR A 97 3.11 -10.24 16.47
N TYR A 98 3.60 -9.09 16.08
CA TYR A 98 3.04 -7.78 16.41
C TYR A 98 2.46 -7.14 15.17
N SER A 99 1.26 -6.58 15.28
CA SER A 99 0.72 -5.76 14.19
C SER A 99 1.35 -4.36 14.20
N MET A 100 1.33 -3.70 13.04
CA MET A 100 1.85 -2.33 12.89
C MET A 100 1.21 -1.36 13.89
N GLU A 101 -0.09 -1.52 14.22
CA GLU A 101 -0.78 -0.68 15.17
C GLU A 101 -0.23 -0.87 16.59
N THR A 102 0.08 -2.11 16.96
CA THR A 102 0.68 -2.42 18.27
C THR A 102 2.07 -1.81 18.39
N LEU A 103 2.88 -1.91 17.34
CA LEU A 103 4.22 -1.33 17.31
C LEU A 103 4.20 0.20 17.31
N ASN A 104 3.23 0.78 16.60
CA ASN A 104 3.06 2.23 16.58
C ASN A 104 2.52 2.77 17.93
N ALA A 105 1.60 2.06 18.59
CA ALA A 105 1.06 2.44 19.91
C ALA A 105 2.11 2.38 21.01
N GLY A 106 3.12 1.49 20.87
CA GLY A 106 4.29 1.40 21.74
C GLY A 106 5.33 2.49 21.55
N GLU A 107 5.03 3.52 20.76
CA GLU A 107 5.91 4.54 20.22
C GLU A 107 6.97 3.96 19.26
N ILE A 108 6.93 4.36 18.00
CA ILE A 108 7.92 3.97 16.96
C ILE A 108 9.36 4.27 17.40
N SER A 109 9.56 5.30 18.21
CA SER A 109 10.85 5.62 18.83
C SER A 109 11.41 4.46 19.67
N ASN A 110 10.58 3.73 20.41
CA ASN A 110 11.02 2.56 21.18
C ASN A 110 11.45 1.40 20.25
N LEU A 111 10.73 1.21 19.14
CA LEU A 111 11.15 0.23 18.13
C LEU A 111 12.53 0.61 17.56
N VAL A 112 12.72 1.84 17.17
CA VAL A 112 14.01 2.32 16.63
C VAL A 112 15.12 2.20 17.68
N ASN A 113 14.87 2.61 18.93
CA ASN A 113 15.88 2.56 19.98
C ASN A 113 16.35 1.14 20.32
N ASN A 114 15.43 0.17 20.30
CA ASN A 114 15.72 -1.21 20.70
C ASN A 114 16.16 -2.11 19.52
N TYR A 115 15.72 -1.80 18.30
CA TYR A 115 15.89 -2.67 17.14
C TYR A 115 16.59 -2.01 15.96
N SER A 116 17.19 -0.82 16.12
CA SER A 116 17.84 -0.08 15.02
C SER A 116 18.88 -0.89 14.26
N ASN A 117 19.64 -1.74 14.95
CA ASN A 117 20.72 -2.55 14.41
C ASN A 117 20.32 -4.01 14.17
N ILE A 118 19.08 -4.36 14.43
CA ILE A 118 18.54 -5.70 14.20
C ILE A 118 18.09 -5.81 12.75
N GLN A 119 18.35 -6.95 12.14
CA GLN A 119 17.98 -7.22 10.76
C GLN A 119 16.60 -7.88 10.66
N PHE A 120 15.87 -7.47 9.66
CA PHE A 120 14.54 -7.95 9.30
C PHE A 120 14.48 -8.29 7.82
N LYS A 121 13.53 -9.14 7.45
CA LYS A 121 13.24 -9.51 6.07
C LYS A 121 11.74 -9.61 5.85
N CYS A 122 11.27 -9.07 4.72
CA CYS A 122 9.90 -9.29 4.28
C CYS A 122 9.82 -10.67 3.62
N THR A 123 9.12 -11.61 4.27
CA THR A 123 9.03 -13.02 3.81
C THR A 123 7.72 -13.30 3.08
N LYS A 124 6.71 -12.42 3.18
CA LYS A 124 5.45 -12.56 2.48
C LYS A 124 4.88 -11.20 2.08
N VAL A 125 4.40 -11.12 0.84
CA VAL A 125 3.70 -9.95 0.30
C VAL A 125 2.40 -10.41 -0.33
N GLU A 126 1.30 -9.70 -0.05
CA GLU A 126 0.02 -9.90 -0.71
C GLU A 126 -0.43 -8.61 -1.38
N TYR A 127 -1.28 -8.75 -2.39
CA TYR A 127 -1.79 -7.65 -3.20
C TYR A 127 -3.32 -7.68 -3.24
N HIS A 128 -3.94 -6.50 -3.27
CA HIS A 128 -5.37 -6.40 -3.57
C HIS A 128 -5.67 -7.02 -4.92
N LYS A 129 -6.73 -7.82 -4.99
CA LYS A 129 -7.13 -8.52 -6.23
C LYS A 129 -7.57 -7.54 -7.31
N SER A 130 -8.20 -6.45 -6.92
CA SER A 130 -8.82 -5.45 -7.79
C SER A 130 -7.79 -4.60 -8.55
N ASN A 131 -6.79 -4.07 -7.86
CA ASN A 131 -5.89 -3.06 -8.42
C ASN A 131 -4.40 -3.42 -8.34
N LYS A 132 -4.05 -4.59 -7.76
CA LYS A 132 -2.65 -5.05 -7.60
C LYS A 132 -1.79 -4.14 -6.70
N ARG A 133 -2.42 -3.34 -5.86
CA ARG A 133 -1.76 -2.56 -4.81
C ARG A 133 -1.36 -3.50 -3.66
N ILE A 134 -0.22 -3.26 -3.02
CA ILE A 134 0.20 -4.01 -1.84
C ILE A 134 -0.86 -3.85 -0.75
N SER A 135 -1.31 -4.99 -0.19
CA SER A 135 -2.32 -5.08 0.86
C SER A 135 -1.78 -5.64 2.17
N TYR A 136 -0.73 -6.46 2.10
CA TYR A 136 -0.16 -7.10 3.28
C TYR A 136 1.34 -7.34 3.14
N LEU A 137 2.06 -7.09 4.22
CA LEU A 137 3.48 -7.40 4.38
C LEU A 137 3.67 -8.20 5.67
N TYR A 138 4.33 -9.34 5.58
CA TYR A 138 4.79 -10.10 6.74
C TYR A 138 6.31 -10.03 6.82
N ILE A 139 6.80 -9.54 7.94
CA ILE A 139 8.22 -9.24 8.17
C ILE A 139 8.71 -10.08 9.33
N GLU A 140 9.88 -10.66 9.20
CA GLU A 140 10.49 -11.49 10.23
C GLU A 140 11.83 -10.90 10.67
N GLN A 141 12.07 -10.87 11.97
CA GLN A 141 13.37 -10.60 12.55
C GLN A 141 14.32 -11.79 12.22
N ILE A 142 15.50 -11.49 11.70
CA ILE A 142 16.47 -12.52 11.29
C ILE A 142 17.57 -12.67 12.34
N SER A 143 18.03 -11.58 12.93
CA SER A 143 19.12 -11.57 13.92
C SER A 143 19.02 -10.36 14.84
#